data_500d8326922b5566e43ab2c9263cff90
#
_entry.id   500d8326922b5566e43ab2c9263cff90
#
_cell.length_a   1.000
_cell.length_b   1.000
_cell.length_c   1.000
_cell.angle_alpha   90.00
_cell.angle_beta   90.00
_cell.angle_gamma   90.00
#
_symmetry.space_group_name_H-M   'P 1'
#
loop_
_entity.id
_entity.type
_entity.pdbx_description
1 polymer ?
#
loop_
_entity_poly.entity_id
_entity_poly.type
_entity_poly.pdbx_seq_one_letter_code
_entity_poly.pdbx_strand_id
1 'polypeptide(L)'
;MRRIVVTGMGMINSLGLNKEDSFLAIAKGECGIKHIESFDASAFPVRIAGEITDFDPTEVMNPKDVKKAGRFIQLALKATREAMKDSGILDAHNRCPEELANRMGVSSGSGIGGLGNIEANSIFCFEKGPRKVNPFFITSALVNMIGGFTSIEFGIKGPNLSSVTACAAGTHAIIEAVKTILLNGADRMLVVGAESTICPVGIGGFASIKALSTRNDEPKKASRPFDKDRNGFVMGEGAGALVLEEYESAKKREAKIYAEFAGYGESGDANHITAPAPEGEGAFRAMKMALEMAKVEVGYVNAHGTSTHYNDWYESIALKNVFGSKEKVPPVSSTKGQIGHCLGAAGALEAVISIMAMNQGILPPTINQETPDPECDLDYIPNVAREKQVDAVMSNSFGFGGTNGVVIFKKA
;
A
#
# COMPACT_ATOMS: atom_id res chain seq x y z
N MET A 1 21.18 -15.48 -10.46
CA MET A 1 20.51 -14.27 -9.97
C MET A 1 20.23 -14.47 -8.48
N ARG A 2 20.44 -13.47 -7.63
CA ARG A 2 20.12 -13.57 -6.18
C ARG A 2 18.62 -13.84 -6.02
N ARG A 3 18.24 -14.80 -5.20
CA ARG A 3 16.84 -15.02 -4.81
C ARG A 3 16.51 -14.09 -3.65
N ILE A 4 15.30 -13.58 -3.61
CA ILE A 4 14.86 -12.64 -2.58
C ILE A 4 13.61 -13.19 -1.91
N VAL A 5 13.59 -13.14 -0.59
CA VAL A 5 12.49 -13.65 0.23
C VAL A 5 11.97 -12.61 1.19
N VAL A 6 10.73 -12.77 1.62
CA VAL A 6 10.08 -11.96 2.64
C VAL A 6 10.24 -12.67 3.98
N THR A 7 10.93 -12.03 4.92
CA THR A 7 11.22 -12.61 6.24
C THR A 7 10.48 -11.94 7.38
N GLY A 8 9.86 -10.78 7.14
CA GLY A 8 9.02 -10.09 8.13
C GLY A 8 7.99 -9.20 7.46
N MET A 9 6.85 -9.04 8.10
CA MET A 9 5.73 -8.22 7.61
C MET A 9 5.07 -7.47 8.76
N GLY A 10 4.51 -6.29 8.44
CA GLY A 10 3.71 -5.50 9.37
C GLY A 10 2.69 -4.65 8.62
N MET A 11 1.58 -4.34 9.27
CA MET A 11 0.50 -3.59 8.65
C MET A 11 -0.34 -2.84 9.69
N ILE A 12 -0.80 -1.65 9.34
CA ILE A 12 -1.80 -0.88 10.06
C ILE A 12 -2.76 -0.22 9.07
N ASN A 13 -4.06 -0.33 9.31
CA ASN A 13 -5.11 0.29 8.50
C ASN A 13 -6.39 0.48 9.33
N SER A 14 -7.47 0.96 8.72
CA SER A 14 -8.75 1.23 9.41
C SER A 14 -9.46 0.00 9.99
N LEU A 15 -8.95 -1.21 9.76
CA LEU A 15 -9.52 -2.46 10.29
C LEU A 15 -8.63 -3.14 11.33
N GLY A 16 -7.39 -2.68 11.51
CA GLY A 16 -6.51 -3.28 12.51
C GLY A 16 -5.16 -2.56 12.64
N LEU A 17 -4.58 -2.68 13.83
CA LEU A 17 -3.30 -2.04 14.17
C LEU A 17 -2.08 -2.98 14.00
N ASN A 18 -2.29 -4.17 13.46
CA ASN A 18 -1.28 -5.17 13.09
C ASN A 18 -1.79 -6.03 11.92
N LYS A 19 -0.90 -6.83 11.34
CA LYS A 19 -1.21 -7.62 10.14
C LYS A 19 -2.23 -8.74 10.38
N GLU A 20 -2.19 -9.37 11.55
CA GLU A 20 -3.08 -10.49 11.88
C GLU A 20 -4.54 -10.01 12.01
N ASP A 21 -4.78 -9.00 12.84
CA ASP A 21 -6.13 -8.43 13.05
C ASP A 21 -6.68 -7.82 11.77
N SER A 22 -5.84 -7.06 11.05
CA SER A 22 -6.21 -6.46 9.76
C SER A 22 -6.62 -7.52 8.74
N PHE A 23 -5.81 -8.57 8.56
CA PHE A 23 -6.13 -9.62 7.59
C PHE A 23 -7.37 -10.41 7.98
N LEU A 24 -7.54 -10.71 9.26
CA LEU A 24 -8.74 -11.43 9.76
C LEU A 24 -10.02 -10.63 9.48
N ALA A 25 -10.02 -9.32 9.74
CA ALA A 25 -11.16 -8.44 9.45
C ALA A 25 -11.42 -8.34 7.93
N ILE A 26 -10.36 -8.21 7.13
CA ILE A 26 -10.44 -8.19 5.66
C ILE A 26 -11.03 -9.52 5.14
N ALA A 27 -10.56 -10.66 5.62
CA ALA A 27 -11.07 -11.99 5.23
C ALA A 27 -12.53 -12.19 5.60
N LYS A 28 -12.99 -11.59 6.70
CA LYS A 28 -14.42 -11.60 7.08
C LYS A 28 -15.30 -10.68 6.25
N GLY A 29 -14.73 -9.86 5.36
CA GLY A 29 -15.46 -8.85 4.60
C GLY A 29 -15.89 -7.64 5.43
N GLU A 30 -15.23 -7.37 6.56
CA GLU A 30 -15.49 -6.18 7.37
C GLU A 30 -15.08 -4.91 6.62
N CYS A 31 -15.71 -3.78 6.95
CA CYS A 31 -15.47 -2.49 6.32
C CYS A 31 -15.11 -1.43 7.37
N GLY A 32 -13.93 -0.83 7.24
CA GLY A 32 -13.41 0.22 8.10
C GLY A 32 -13.74 1.64 7.63
N ILE A 33 -14.54 1.78 6.57
CA ILE A 33 -14.97 3.10 6.07
C ILE A 33 -16.09 3.64 6.96
N LYS A 34 -15.91 4.88 7.43
CA LYS A 34 -16.84 5.58 8.31
C LYS A 34 -16.85 7.08 8.02
N HIS A 35 -17.69 7.84 8.73
CA HIS A 35 -17.61 9.31 8.70
C HIS A 35 -16.26 9.77 9.25
N ILE A 36 -15.70 10.83 8.63
CA ILE A 36 -14.44 11.44 9.07
C ILE A 36 -14.64 12.04 10.47
N GLU A 37 -13.71 11.71 11.38
CA GLU A 37 -13.70 12.18 12.78
C GLU A 37 -12.56 13.18 13.05
N SER A 38 -11.48 13.15 12.25
CA SER A 38 -10.28 13.98 12.45
C SER A 38 -10.49 15.47 12.23
N PHE A 39 -11.54 15.86 11.50
CA PHE A 39 -11.93 17.26 11.30
C PHE A 39 -13.43 17.38 10.97
N ASP A 40 -14.00 18.57 11.11
CA ASP A 40 -15.39 18.83 10.70
C ASP A 40 -15.54 18.81 9.17
N ALA A 41 -16.05 17.70 8.66
CA ALA A 41 -16.28 17.49 7.24
C ALA A 41 -17.69 17.93 6.77
N SER A 42 -18.52 18.57 7.60
CA SER A 42 -19.92 18.89 7.30
C SER A 42 -20.10 19.77 6.06
N ALA A 43 -19.16 20.66 5.78
CA ALA A 43 -19.16 21.53 4.61
C ALA A 43 -18.60 20.86 3.33
N PHE A 44 -18.08 19.63 3.42
CA PHE A 44 -17.44 18.94 2.28
C PHE A 44 -18.45 18.07 1.53
N PRO A 45 -18.30 17.95 0.20
CA PRO A 45 -19.12 17.02 -0.59
C PRO A 45 -18.84 15.54 -0.27
N VAL A 46 -17.68 15.24 0.31
CA VAL A 46 -17.27 13.90 0.77
C VAL A 46 -16.96 13.98 2.26
N ARG A 47 -17.60 13.12 3.05
CA ARG A 47 -17.52 13.12 4.52
C ARG A 47 -17.13 11.78 5.11
N ILE A 48 -16.60 10.87 4.27
CA ILE A 48 -16.27 9.49 4.62
C ILE A 48 -14.84 9.13 4.25
N ALA A 49 -14.22 8.29 5.07
CA ALA A 49 -12.86 7.79 4.85
C ALA A 49 -12.62 6.47 5.61
N GLY A 50 -11.59 5.73 5.20
CA GLY A 50 -10.99 4.64 5.97
C GLY A 50 -9.96 5.18 6.96
N GLU A 51 -10.42 5.81 8.04
CA GLU A 51 -9.62 6.48 9.05
C GLU A 51 -9.24 5.56 10.20
N ILE A 52 -7.99 5.64 10.68
CA ILE A 52 -7.51 4.90 11.85
C ILE A 52 -7.71 5.77 13.10
N THR A 53 -8.66 5.42 13.95
CA THR A 53 -8.99 6.23 15.14
C THR A 53 -8.37 5.70 16.43
N ASP A 54 -7.98 4.43 16.48
CA ASP A 54 -7.57 3.75 17.71
C ASP A 54 -6.04 3.74 17.92
N PHE A 55 -5.28 4.38 17.04
CA PHE A 55 -3.82 4.44 17.11
C PHE A 55 -3.33 5.65 17.92
N ASP A 56 -2.63 5.38 19.02
CA ASP A 56 -1.91 6.39 19.78
C ASP A 56 -0.43 6.45 19.30
N PRO A 57 0.03 7.58 18.74
CA PRO A 57 1.41 7.72 18.28
C PRO A 57 2.44 7.58 19.39
N THR A 58 2.07 7.68 20.67
CA THR A 58 2.99 7.45 21.80
C THR A 58 3.40 5.98 21.95
N GLU A 59 2.69 5.05 21.29
CA GLU A 59 3.11 3.65 21.18
C GLU A 59 4.43 3.50 20.38
N VAL A 60 4.68 4.41 19.46
CA VAL A 60 5.85 4.34 18.54
C VAL A 60 6.84 5.48 18.71
N MET A 61 6.50 6.51 19.47
CA MET A 61 7.36 7.68 19.67
C MET A 61 7.28 8.18 21.10
N ASN A 62 8.40 8.75 21.59
CA ASN A 62 8.32 9.49 22.85
C ASN A 62 7.30 10.64 22.71
N PRO A 63 6.44 10.91 23.70
CA PRO A 63 5.43 11.98 23.62
C PRO A 63 5.99 13.36 23.22
N LYS A 64 7.25 13.66 23.61
CA LYS A 64 7.94 14.91 23.22
C LYS A 64 8.30 14.95 21.73
N ASP A 65 8.39 13.81 21.08
CA ASP A 65 8.85 13.67 19.71
C ASP A 65 7.69 13.48 18.69
N VAL A 66 6.47 13.19 19.17
CA VAL A 66 5.28 13.01 18.31
C VAL A 66 5.10 14.17 17.33
N LYS A 67 5.30 15.42 17.78
CA LYS A 67 5.21 16.63 16.94
C LYS A 67 6.31 16.78 15.88
N LYS A 68 7.35 15.95 15.92
CA LYS A 68 8.48 15.97 14.97
C LYS A 68 8.21 15.15 13.72
N ALA A 69 7.20 14.26 13.75
CA ALA A 69 6.85 13.36 12.66
C ALA A 69 5.39 13.59 12.24
N GLY A 70 5.13 13.65 10.94
CA GLY A 70 3.77 13.63 10.40
C GLY A 70 3.10 12.28 10.67
N ARG A 71 1.76 12.25 10.61
CA ARG A 71 0.99 11.04 10.90
C ARG A 71 1.40 9.87 10.00
N PHE A 72 1.67 10.10 8.71
CA PHE A 72 2.13 9.05 7.80
C PHE A 72 3.45 8.40 8.27
N ILE A 73 4.37 9.18 8.89
CA ILE A 73 5.61 8.65 9.49
C ILE A 73 5.29 7.82 10.74
N GLN A 74 4.35 8.27 11.57
CA GLN A 74 3.93 7.55 12.78
C GLN A 74 3.33 6.19 12.43
N LEU A 75 2.46 6.13 11.40
CA LEU A 75 1.90 4.89 10.87
C LEU A 75 3.00 3.98 10.29
N ALA A 76 3.96 4.57 9.55
CA ALA A 76 5.12 3.84 9.04
C ALA A 76 5.92 3.17 10.16
N LEU A 77 6.20 3.89 11.26
CA LEU A 77 6.91 3.34 12.41
C LEU A 77 6.14 2.18 13.06
N LYS A 78 4.81 2.26 13.15
CA LYS A 78 3.98 1.17 13.67
C LYS A 78 4.14 -0.10 12.83
N ALA A 79 3.98 0.01 11.52
CA ALA A 79 4.12 -1.14 10.61
C ALA A 79 5.58 -1.68 10.56
N THR A 80 6.58 -0.80 10.55
CA THR A 80 7.98 -1.23 10.50
C THR A 80 8.45 -1.91 11.79
N ARG A 81 7.97 -1.48 12.96
CA ARG A 81 8.25 -2.18 14.23
C ARG A 81 7.74 -3.60 14.21
N GLU A 82 6.52 -3.80 13.71
CA GLU A 82 5.96 -5.14 13.56
C GLU A 82 6.80 -5.98 12.59
N ALA A 83 7.10 -5.46 11.38
CA ALA A 83 7.88 -6.17 10.37
C ALA A 83 9.29 -6.53 10.84
N MET A 84 9.98 -5.61 11.50
CA MET A 84 11.35 -5.84 12.01
C MET A 84 11.36 -6.86 13.15
N LYS A 85 10.40 -6.79 14.06
CA LYS A 85 10.23 -7.80 15.13
C LYS A 85 9.91 -9.17 14.55
N ASP A 86 8.98 -9.22 13.60
CA ASP A 86 8.54 -10.45 12.93
C ASP A 86 9.69 -11.11 12.14
N SER A 87 10.61 -10.32 11.57
CA SER A 87 11.78 -10.82 10.84
C SER A 87 12.83 -11.52 11.71
N GLY A 88 12.81 -11.28 13.03
CA GLY A 88 13.82 -11.81 13.96
C GLY A 88 15.24 -11.24 13.78
N ILE A 89 15.38 -10.08 13.09
CA ILE A 89 16.70 -9.45 12.86
C ILE A 89 17.17 -8.63 14.06
N LEU A 90 16.25 -8.10 14.86
CA LEU A 90 16.59 -7.15 15.94
C LEU A 90 17.36 -7.81 17.08
N ASP A 91 18.34 -7.07 17.60
CA ASP A 91 19.06 -7.43 18.82
C ASP A 91 18.24 -7.17 20.10
N ALA A 92 18.85 -7.42 21.27
CA ALA A 92 18.21 -7.19 22.58
C ALA A 92 17.85 -5.71 22.87
N HIS A 93 18.39 -4.77 22.10
CA HIS A 93 18.11 -3.34 22.19
C HIS A 93 17.09 -2.88 21.13
N ASN A 94 16.43 -3.81 20.43
CA ASN A 94 15.52 -3.55 19.31
C ASN A 94 16.20 -2.78 18.16
N ARG A 95 17.47 -3.06 17.88
CA ARG A 95 18.23 -2.47 16.79
C ARG A 95 18.75 -3.54 15.82
N CYS A 96 18.99 -3.14 14.60
CA CYS A 96 19.71 -3.98 13.64
C CYS A 96 21.14 -4.19 14.16
N PRO A 97 21.63 -5.43 14.28
CA PRO A 97 23.01 -5.73 14.67
C PRO A 97 24.03 -4.97 13.82
N GLU A 98 25.11 -4.50 14.41
CA GLU A 98 26.07 -3.63 13.71
C GLU A 98 26.71 -4.28 12.49
N GLU A 99 26.97 -5.58 12.54
CA GLU A 99 27.49 -6.38 11.41
C GLU A 99 26.54 -6.47 10.23
N LEU A 100 25.22 -6.27 10.45
CA LEU A 100 24.20 -6.28 9.39
C LEU A 100 23.87 -4.87 8.90
N ALA A 101 24.05 -3.85 9.74
CA ALA A 101 23.55 -2.50 9.54
C ALA A 101 23.98 -1.86 8.22
N ASN A 102 25.26 -2.04 7.82
CA ASN A 102 25.80 -1.46 6.57
C ASN A 102 25.26 -2.13 5.31
N ARG A 103 24.76 -3.37 5.42
CA ARG A 103 24.19 -4.15 4.32
C ARG A 103 22.67 -4.29 4.42
N MET A 104 22.03 -3.53 5.30
CA MET A 104 20.59 -3.38 5.39
C MET A 104 20.19 -1.95 5.05
N GLY A 105 19.26 -1.79 4.10
CA GLY A 105 18.75 -0.50 3.66
C GLY A 105 17.27 -0.32 3.96
N VAL A 106 16.75 0.85 3.63
CA VAL A 106 15.32 1.21 3.68
C VAL A 106 14.87 1.67 2.30
N SER A 107 13.73 1.17 1.84
CA SER A 107 13.02 1.68 0.68
C SER A 107 11.61 2.07 1.09
N SER A 108 11.28 3.36 0.99
CA SER A 108 9.99 3.87 1.41
C SER A 108 9.16 4.39 0.24
N GLY A 109 7.83 4.39 0.38
CA GLY A 109 6.90 4.92 -0.61
C GLY A 109 5.77 5.71 0.05
N SER A 110 5.46 6.88 -0.50
CA SER A 110 4.28 7.69 -0.15
C SER A 110 3.89 8.54 -1.36
N GLY A 111 2.61 8.75 -1.58
CA GLY A 111 2.14 9.52 -2.72
C GLY A 111 2.29 11.03 -2.51
N ILE A 112 1.98 11.51 -1.31
CA ILE A 112 1.92 12.95 -0.99
C ILE A 112 2.73 13.28 0.27
N GLY A 113 2.83 12.34 1.20
CA GLY A 113 3.55 12.55 2.46
C GLY A 113 2.76 13.40 3.47
N GLY A 114 3.41 14.39 4.08
CA GLY A 114 2.86 15.16 5.20
C GLY A 114 1.87 16.25 4.83
N LEU A 115 0.88 15.99 3.95
CA LEU A 115 -0.07 16.97 3.45
C LEU A 115 -0.78 17.74 4.55
N GLY A 116 -1.30 17.08 5.59
CA GLY A 116 -1.95 17.74 6.72
C GLY A 116 -1.01 18.65 7.51
N ASN A 117 0.29 18.30 7.59
CA ASN A 117 1.29 19.17 8.21
C ASN A 117 1.59 20.41 7.35
N ILE A 118 1.61 20.24 6.02
CA ILE A 118 1.77 21.36 5.07
C ILE A 118 0.59 22.30 5.21
N GLU A 119 -0.62 21.79 5.20
CA GLU A 119 -1.85 22.57 5.40
C GLU A 119 -1.82 23.37 6.70
N ALA A 120 -1.64 22.72 7.84
CA ALA A 120 -1.65 23.35 9.15
C ALA A 120 -0.57 24.44 9.28
N ASN A 121 0.65 24.17 8.82
CA ASN A 121 1.74 25.16 8.91
C ASN A 121 1.58 26.29 7.90
N SER A 122 0.96 26.08 6.74
CA SER A 122 0.60 27.15 5.80
C SER A 122 -0.41 28.11 6.41
N ILE A 123 -1.44 27.59 7.07
CA ILE A 123 -2.45 28.39 7.81
C ILE A 123 -1.76 29.18 8.94
N PHE A 124 -0.94 28.54 9.76
CA PHE A 124 -0.22 29.23 10.85
C PHE A 124 0.71 30.33 10.33
N CYS A 125 1.40 30.08 9.23
CA CYS A 125 2.26 31.08 8.60
C CYS A 125 1.46 32.30 8.12
N PHE A 126 0.33 32.06 7.48
CA PHE A 126 -0.54 33.10 6.95
C PHE A 126 -1.22 33.94 8.06
N GLU A 127 -1.83 33.27 9.05
CA GLU A 127 -2.62 33.93 10.09
C GLU A 127 -1.77 34.54 11.22
N LYS A 128 -0.68 33.90 11.59
CA LYS A 128 0.10 34.22 12.81
C LYS A 128 1.55 34.62 12.51
N GLY A 129 1.95 34.59 11.23
CA GLY A 129 3.27 34.96 10.77
C GLY A 129 4.31 33.82 10.83
N PRO A 130 5.46 33.98 10.12
CA PRO A 130 6.44 32.92 9.87
C PRO A 130 7.10 32.38 11.16
N ARG A 131 7.12 33.14 12.25
CA ARG A 131 7.67 32.70 13.55
C ARG A 131 6.81 31.65 14.26
N LYS A 132 5.59 31.40 13.78
CA LYS A 132 4.67 30.41 14.32
C LYS A 132 4.67 29.07 13.57
N VAL A 133 5.40 28.98 12.47
CA VAL A 133 5.65 27.72 11.77
C VAL A 133 6.38 26.77 12.71
N ASN A 134 5.94 25.51 12.75
CA ASN A 134 6.57 24.48 13.57
C ASN A 134 8.04 24.29 13.15
N PRO A 135 9.05 24.35 14.06
CA PRO A 135 10.46 24.16 13.70
C PRO A 135 10.75 22.76 13.09
N PHE A 136 9.86 21.77 13.32
CA PHE A 136 9.94 20.46 12.72
C PHE A 136 9.06 20.30 11.47
N PHE A 137 8.46 21.38 10.95
CA PHE A 137 7.54 21.32 9.83
C PHE A 137 8.13 20.58 8.63
N ILE A 138 9.31 20.98 8.18
CA ILE A 138 9.94 20.38 7.00
C ILE A 138 10.18 18.88 7.20
N THR A 139 10.79 18.47 8.30
CA THR A 139 11.08 17.05 8.58
C THR A 139 9.83 16.23 8.84
N SER A 140 8.73 16.85 9.27
CA SER A 140 7.44 16.14 9.45
C SER A 140 6.61 16.03 8.18
N ALA A 141 7.02 16.70 7.08
CA ALA A 141 6.27 16.73 5.82
C ALA A 141 6.96 15.97 4.67
N LEU A 142 8.29 15.91 4.65
CA LEU A 142 9.05 15.29 3.56
C LEU A 142 8.83 13.76 3.50
N VAL A 143 8.57 13.24 2.30
CA VAL A 143 8.31 11.82 2.06
C VAL A 143 9.48 10.92 2.49
N ASN A 144 10.73 11.30 2.19
CA ASN A 144 11.90 10.52 2.54
C ASN A 144 12.14 10.39 4.06
N MET A 145 11.43 11.16 4.87
CA MET A 145 11.54 11.07 6.33
C MET A 145 10.90 9.81 6.90
N ILE A 146 10.06 9.10 6.13
CA ILE A 146 9.69 7.71 6.48
C ILE A 146 10.96 6.88 6.66
N GLY A 147 11.80 6.83 5.63
CA GLY A 147 13.09 6.12 5.67
C GLY A 147 14.06 6.72 6.70
N GLY A 148 14.07 8.05 6.84
CA GLY A 148 14.91 8.76 7.83
C GLY A 148 14.61 8.34 9.26
N PHE A 149 13.37 8.42 9.71
CA PHE A 149 12.96 8.00 11.07
C PHE A 149 13.17 6.50 11.28
N THR A 150 12.79 5.68 10.31
CA THR A 150 12.95 4.22 10.38
C THR A 150 14.42 3.81 10.49
N SER A 151 15.31 4.39 9.67
CA SER A 151 16.73 4.06 9.73
C SER A 151 17.39 4.49 11.05
N ILE A 152 16.99 5.64 11.60
CA ILE A 152 17.46 6.11 12.92
C ILE A 152 16.98 5.16 14.02
N GLU A 153 15.72 4.75 13.99
CA GLU A 153 15.14 3.87 15.02
C GLU A 153 15.87 2.53 15.07
N PHE A 154 16.07 1.89 13.94
CA PHE A 154 16.67 0.55 13.90
C PHE A 154 18.18 0.53 13.68
N GLY A 155 18.82 1.68 13.47
CA GLY A 155 20.27 1.74 13.22
C GLY A 155 20.67 1.20 11.83
N ILE A 156 19.77 1.27 10.84
CA ILE A 156 20.00 0.82 9.47
C ILE A 156 20.89 1.84 8.74
N LYS A 157 21.99 1.39 8.13
CA LYS A 157 23.04 2.25 7.56
C LYS A 157 23.24 2.05 6.05
N GLY A 158 22.53 1.08 5.43
CA GLY A 158 22.58 0.84 3.99
C GLY A 158 21.80 1.88 3.17
N PRO A 159 21.53 1.63 1.88
CA PRO A 159 20.79 2.55 1.02
C PRO A 159 19.45 2.97 1.63
N ASN A 160 19.12 4.27 1.54
CA ASN A 160 17.86 4.83 2.04
C ASN A 160 17.21 5.64 0.93
N LEU A 161 16.19 5.09 0.30
CA LEU A 161 15.54 5.60 -0.90
C LEU A 161 14.03 5.76 -0.69
N SER A 162 13.41 6.65 -1.47
CA SER A 162 11.98 6.93 -1.38
C SER A 162 11.35 7.09 -2.76
N SER A 163 10.29 6.32 -3.02
CA SER A 163 9.48 6.41 -4.23
C SER A 163 8.27 7.33 -3.99
N VAL A 164 8.05 8.27 -4.93
CA VAL A 164 6.93 9.23 -4.90
C VAL A 164 6.19 9.11 -6.22
N THR A 165 5.47 8.02 -6.41
CA THR A 165 4.78 7.65 -7.65
C THR A 165 3.29 7.45 -7.42
N ALA A 166 2.68 8.43 -6.72
CA ALA A 166 1.26 8.45 -6.38
C ALA A 166 0.81 7.10 -5.77
N CYS A 167 -0.29 6.53 -6.28
CA CYS A 167 -0.87 5.28 -5.75
C CYS A 167 0.03 4.04 -5.93
N ALA A 168 1.04 4.09 -6.81
CA ALA A 168 1.99 3.00 -7.04
C ALA A 168 3.26 3.09 -6.17
N ALA A 169 3.38 4.13 -5.31
CA ALA A 169 4.62 4.39 -4.56
C ALA A 169 5.06 3.22 -3.67
N GLY A 170 4.13 2.56 -2.98
CA GLY A 170 4.44 1.38 -2.15
C GLY A 170 4.94 0.19 -2.96
N THR A 171 4.35 -0.06 -4.13
CA THR A 171 4.80 -1.12 -5.04
C THR A 171 6.18 -0.79 -5.64
N HIS A 172 6.40 0.46 -6.05
CA HIS A 172 7.73 0.88 -6.53
C HIS A 172 8.78 0.83 -5.43
N ALA A 173 8.42 1.11 -4.16
CA ALA A 173 9.34 0.92 -3.04
C ALA A 173 9.77 -0.56 -2.88
N ILE A 174 8.85 -1.52 -3.09
CA ILE A 174 9.19 -2.95 -3.13
C ILE A 174 10.15 -3.24 -4.29
N ILE A 175 9.84 -2.75 -5.49
CA ILE A 175 10.65 -2.97 -6.70
C ILE A 175 12.06 -2.38 -6.56
N GLU A 176 12.19 -1.17 -6.04
CA GLU A 176 13.50 -0.54 -5.80
C GLU A 176 14.33 -1.29 -4.74
N ALA A 177 13.69 -1.83 -3.69
CA ALA A 177 14.36 -2.68 -2.72
C ALA A 177 14.86 -3.98 -3.38
N VAL A 178 14.04 -4.60 -4.22
CA VAL A 178 14.41 -5.79 -5.01
C VAL A 178 15.61 -5.49 -5.92
N LYS A 179 15.55 -4.41 -6.71
CA LYS A 179 16.66 -4.00 -7.58
C LYS A 179 17.95 -3.77 -6.78
N THR A 180 17.85 -3.11 -5.62
CA THR A 180 18.99 -2.86 -4.72
C THR A 180 19.65 -4.17 -4.27
N ILE A 181 18.87 -5.20 -3.90
CA ILE A 181 19.40 -6.50 -3.50
C ILE A 181 19.98 -7.25 -4.71
N LEU A 182 19.27 -7.27 -5.85
CA LEU A 182 19.73 -7.94 -7.07
C LEU A 182 21.07 -7.38 -7.57
N LEU A 183 21.27 -6.06 -7.49
CA LEU A 183 22.48 -5.36 -7.87
C LEU A 183 23.57 -5.40 -6.78
N ASN A 184 23.37 -6.18 -5.70
CA ASN A 184 24.31 -6.31 -4.59
C ASN A 184 24.56 -5.00 -3.81
N GLY A 185 23.65 -4.03 -3.87
CA GLY A 185 23.71 -2.80 -3.08
C GLY A 185 23.41 -3.02 -1.59
N ALA A 186 22.61 -4.04 -1.29
CA ALA A 186 22.27 -4.49 0.07
C ALA A 186 22.04 -6.02 0.09
N ASP A 187 22.01 -6.62 1.28
CA ASP A 187 21.60 -8.00 1.48
C ASP A 187 20.17 -8.07 2.06
N ARG A 188 19.74 -6.97 2.66
CA ARG A 188 18.41 -6.81 3.25
C ARG A 188 17.88 -5.41 2.97
N MET A 189 16.57 -5.32 2.76
CA MET A 189 15.87 -4.04 2.62
C MET A 189 14.59 -4.07 3.46
N LEU A 190 14.42 -3.08 4.33
CA LEU A 190 13.14 -2.79 4.95
C LEU A 190 12.35 -1.92 3.98
N VAL A 191 11.26 -2.44 3.45
CA VAL A 191 10.32 -1.72 2.62
C VAL A 191 9.19 -1.19 3.48
N VAL A 192 8.75 0.04 3.22
CA VAL A 192 7.57 0.61 3.88
C VAL A 192 6.82 1.56 2.96
N GLY A 193 5.55 1.29 2.74
CA GLY A 193 4.60 2.22 2.12
C GLY A 193 3.69 2.81 3.20
N ALA A 194 3.58 4.13 3.28
CA ALA A 194 2.75 4.80 4.28
C ALA A 194 2.11 6.08 3.74
N GLU A 195 0.85 6.32 4.10
CA GLU A 195 0.11 7.52 3.70
C GLU A 195 -0.90 7.93 4.76
N SER A 196 -1.09 9.24 4.92
CA SER A 196 -2.16 9.81 5.75
C SER A 196 -2.54 11.19 5.22
N THR A 197 -3.52 11.22 4.33
CA THR A 197 -3.98 12.44 3.63
C THR A 197 -5.44 12.78 3.93
N ILE A 198 -6.00 12.19 5.00
CA ILE A 198 -7.34 12.51 5.49
C ILE A 198 -7.26 13.84 6.24
N CYS A 199 -7.28 14.93 5.49
CA CYS A 199 -7.28 16.31 5.98
C CYS A 199 -8.12 17.19 5.03
N PRO A 200 -8.53 18.39 5.44
CA PRO A 200 -9.38 19.26 4.62
C PRO A 200 -8.89 19.46 3.19
N VAL A 201 -7.62 19.81 2.99
CA VAL A 201 -7.05 20.02 1.65
C VAL A 201 -6.95 18.72 0.85
N GLY A 202 -6.70 17.59 1.51
CA GLY A 202 -6.66 16.29 0.87
C GLY A 202 -8.03 15.85 0.36
N ILE A 203 -9.05 15.86 1.22
CA ILE A 203 -10.43 15.52 0.84
C ILE A 203 -10.96 16.53 -0.19
N GLY A 204 -10.75 17.84 0.03
CA GLY A 204 -11.19 18.89 -0.90
C GLY A 204 -10.55 18.78 -2.28
N GLY A 205 -9.25 18.49 -2.34
CA GLY A 205 -8.50 18.36 -3.58
C GLY A 205 -9.00 17.18 -4.43
N PHE A 206 -9.12 15.98 -3.85
CA PHE A 206 -9.64 14.81 -4.59
C PHE A 206 -11.13 14.91 -4.90
N ALA A 207 -11.93 15.57 -4.04
CA ALA A 207 -13.35 15.84 -4.32
C ALA A 207 -13.53 16.80 -5.51
N SER A 208 -12.69 17.85 -5.63
CA SER A 208 -12.78 18.84 -6.69
C SER A 208 -12.55 18.25 -8.09
N ILE A 209 -11.72 17.22 -8.22
CA ILE A 209 -11.53 16.46 -9.47
C ILE A 209 -12.53 15.30 -9.62
N LYS A 210 -13.53 15.21 -8.73
CA LYS A 210 -14.59 14.17 -8.74
C LYS A 210 -14.05 12.74 -8.69
N ALA A 211 -12.93 12.53 -8.01
CA ALA A 211 -12.33 11.21 -7.87
C ALA A 211 -12.90 10.40 -6.70
N LEU A 212 -13.53 11.07 -5.71
CA LEU A 212 -14.06 10.45 -4.50
C LEU A 212 -15.54 10.08 -4.62
N SER A 213 -15.91 8.98 -3.99
CA SER A 213 -17.31 8.61 -3.80
C SER A 213 -18.04 9.60 -2.89
N THR A 214 -19.25 9.98 -3.30
CA THR A 214 -20.15 10.88 -2.56
C THR A 214 -21.24 10.15 -1.79
N ARG A 215 -21.16 8.81 -1.63
CA ARG A 215 -22.15 7.99 -0.88
C ARG A 215 -22.00 8.18 0.63
N ASN A 216 -22.15 9.39 1.11
CA ASN A 216 -21.96 9.74 2.51
C ASN A 216 -22.95 9.05 3.46
N ASP A 217 -24.17 8.76 2.98
CA ASP A 217 -25.24 8.20 3.83
C ASP A 217 -25.06 6.69 4.07
N GLU A 218 -24.25 6.03 3.26
CA GLU A 218 -23.93 4.61 3.38
C GLU A 218 -22.41 4.39 3.31
N PRO A 219 -21.63 4.84 4.31
CA PRO A 219 -20.16 4.81 4.26
C PRO A 219 -19.60 3.43 3.91
N LYS A 220 -20.12 2.37 4.52
CA LYS A 220 -19.66 1.00 4.31
C LYS A 220 -19.95 0.44 2.92
N LYS A 221 -20.84 1.10 2.13
CA LYS A 221 -21.18 0.72 0.76
C LYS A 221 -20.58 1.65 -0.29
N ALA A 222 -19.81 2.66 0.13
CA ALA A 222 -19.33 3.70 -0.77
C ALA A 222 -18.21 3.22 -1.70
N SER A 223 -17.23 2.48 -1.18
CA SER A 223 -16.21 1.83 -2.00
C SER A 223 -16.73 0.48 -2.47
N ARG A 224 -16.88 0.33 -3.79
CA ARG A 224 -17.49 -0.85 -4.43
C ARG A 224 -16.78 -1.21 -5.74
N PRO A 225 -15.52 -1.70 -5.63
CA PRO A 225 -14.74 -2.02 -6.82
C PRO A 225 -15.46 -2.99 -7.76
N PHE A 226 -15.38 -2.73 -9.07
CA PHE A 226 -15.97 -3.52 -10.15
C PHE A 226 -17.49 -3.60 -10.17
N ASP A 227 -18.19 -2.98 -9.23
CA ASP A 227 -19.65 -2.88 -9.24
C ASP A 227 -20.11 -1.81 -10.24
N LYS A 228 -21.25 -2.03 -10.89
CA LYS A 228 -21.81 -1.10 -11.88
C LYS A 228 -22.10 0.28 -11.31
N ASP A 229 -22.52 0.35 -10.05
CA ASP A 229 -22.91 1.60 -9.39
C ASP A 229 -21.74 2.28 -8.65
N ARG A 230 -20.48 1.91 -8.96
CA ARG A 230 -19.30 2.59 -8.43
C ARG A 230 -19.23 4.04 -8.91
N ASN A 231 -18.85 4.95 -8.04
CA ASN A 231 -18.84 6.38 -8.35
C ASN A 231 -17.60 7.14 -7.85
N GLY A 232 -16.52 6.45 -7.57
CA GLY A 232 -15.27 7.01 -7.07
C GLY A 232 -14.67 6.19 -5.93
N PHE A 233 -13.42 6.45 -5.61
CA PHE A 233 -12.77 5.78 -4.47
C PHE A 233 -13.13 6.45 -3.14
N VAL A 234 -12.93 5.74 -2.05
CA VAL A 234 -12.95 6.31 -0.69
C VAL A 234 -11.52 6.42 -0.20
N MET A 235 -11.11 7.59 0.29
CA MET A 235 -9.76 7.79 0.83
C MET A 235 -9.55 6.95 2.08
N GLY A 236 -8.39 6.29 2.18
CA GLY A 236 -7.93 5.59 3.38
C GLY A 236 -6.57 6.10 3.83
N GLU A 237 -6.17 5.72 5.03
CA GLU A 237 -4.82 5.89 5.55
C GLU A 237 -4.26 4.58 6.08
N GLY A 238 -2.95 4.43 6.15
CA GLY A 238 -2.32 3.24 6.67
C GLY A 238 -0.84 3.12 6.31
N ALA A 239 -0.26 2.00 6.71
CA ALA A 239 1.09 1.61 6.33
C ALA A 239 1.21 0.09 6.22
N GLY A 240 1.97 -0.35 5.21
CA GLY A 240 2.44 -1.73 5.06
C GLY A 240 3.96 -1.78 5.06
N ALA A 241 4.55 -2.79 5.67
CA ALA A 241 5.99 -2.98 5.72
C ALA A 241 6.38 -4.44 5.47
N LEU A 242 7.50 -4.62 4.74
CA LEU A 242 8.09 -5.93 4.45
C LEU A 242 9.60 -5.88 4.69
N VAL A 243 10.16 -6.94 5.24
CA VAL A 243 11.60 -7.17 5.25
C VAL A 243 11.92 -8.11 4.09
N LEU A 244 12.61 -7.60 3.08
CA LEU A 244 13.16 -8.36 1.96
C LEU A 244 14.60 -8.75 2.28
N GLU A 245 14.94 -10.00 2.04
CA GLU A 245 16.27 -10.54 2.34
C GLU A 245 16.75 -11.45 1.23
N GLU A 246 18.04 -11.42 0.97
CA GLU A 246 18.68 -12.41 0.08
C GLU A 246 18.52 -13.81 0.68
N TYR A 247 18.15 -14.78 -0.14
CA TYR A 247 17.72 -16.12 0.29
C TYR A 247 18.79 -16.88 1.11
N GLU A 248 20.05 -16.89 0.66
CA GLU A 248 21.12 -17.61 1.39
C GLU A 248 21.42 -16.93 2.74
N SER A 249 21.24 -15.59 2.81
CA SER A 249 21.32 -14.84 4.06
C SER A 249 20.21 -15.23 5.03
N ALA A 250 18.97 -15.30 4.55
CA ALA A 250 17.82 -15.72 5.35
C ALA A 250 17.96 -17.15 5.85
N LYS A 251 18.38 -18.06 4.96
CA LYS A 251 18.60 -19.46 5.28
C LYS A 251 19.71 -19.67 6.32
N LYS A 252 20.83 -18.93 6.20
CA LYS A 252 21.96 -19.02 7.15
C LYS A 252 21.56 -18.69 8.57
N ARG A 253 20.60 -17.77 8.79
CA ARG A 253 20.10 -17.41 10.11
C ARG A 253 18.80 -18.12 10.51
N GLU A 254 18.37 -19.12 9.73
CA GLU A 254 17.14 -19.92 9.94
C GLU A 254 15.89 -19.02 10.05
N ALA A 255 15.82 -17.97 9.21
CA ALA A 255 14.70 -17.05 9.19
C ALA A 255 13.41 -17.74 8.79
N LYS A 256 12.30 -17.31 9.38
CA LYS A 256 10.98 -17.59 8.83
C LYS A 256 10.86 -16.94 7.45
N ILE A 257 10.44 -17.69 6.45
CA ILE A 257 10.21 -17.20 5.09
C ILE A 257 8.71 -17.27 4.80
N TYR A 258 8.13 -16.12 4.48
CA TYR A 258 6.71 -15.99 4.13
C TYR A 258 6.43 -16.22 2.66
N ALA A 259 7.34 -15.75 1.80
CA ALA A 259 7.22 -15.84 0.35
C ALA A 259 8.59 -15.63 -0.29
N GLU A 260 8.74 -16.09 -1.53
CA GLU A 260 9.81 -15.70 -2.44
C GLU A 260 9.27 -14.64 -3.41
N PHE A 261 10.03 -13.58 -3.62
CA PHE A 261 9.75 -12.61 -4.68
C PHE A 261 10.03 -13.25 -6.05
N ALA A 262 9.01 -13.31 -6.90
CA ALA A 262 9.10 -14.01 -8.18
C ALA A 262 9.33 -13.09 -9.38
N GLY A 263 8.70 -11.91 -9.39
CA GLY A 263 8.84 -11.01 -10.52
C GLY A 263 8.17 -9.65 -10.29
N TYR A 264 8.55 -8.68 -11.12
CA TYR A 264 7.96 -7.36 -11.17
C TYR A 264 7.84 -6.85 -12.60
N GLY A 265 6.96 -5.85 -12.77
CA GLY A 265 6.88 -5.07 -13.99
C GLY A 265 6.57 -3.61 -13.67
N GLU A 266 7.12 -2.73 -14.48
CA GLU A 266 6.93 -1.28 -14.39
C GLU A 266 6.62 -0.73 -15.77
N SER A 267 5.72 0.25 -15.85
CA SER A 267 5.43 0.95 -17.11
C SER A 267 4.93 2.36 -16.86
N GLY A 268 4.98 3.18 -17.90
CA GLY A 268 4.34 4.48 -17.93
C GLY A 268 3.27 4.53 -19.03
N ASP A 269 2.11 5.11 -18.75
CA ASP A 269 0.99 5.23 -19.71
C ASP A 269 1.27 6.25 -20.81
N ALA A 270 1.97 7.34 -20.48
CA ALA A 270 2.22 8.48 -21.38
C ALA A 270 0.93 9.01 -22.06
N ASN A 271 -0.18 9.00 -21.33
CA ASN A 271 -1.51 9.31 -21.88
C ASN A 271 -2.15 10.56 -21.25
N HIS A 272 -2.46 10.53 -19.95
CA HIS A 272 -3.18 11.59 -19.25
C HIS A 272 -2.70 11.70 -17.80
N ILE A 273 -2.87 12.89 -17.18
CA ILE A 273 -2.38 13.14 -15.80
C ILE A 273 -3.11 12.32 -14.72
N THR A 274 -4.38 11.94 -14.94
CA THR A 274 -5.18 11.21 -13.94
C THR A 274 -5.92 10.00 -14.49
N ALA A 275 -6.26 9.97 -15.79
CA ALA A 275 -6.96 8.85 -16.41
C ALA A 275 -5.94 7.78 -16.87
N PRO A 276 -6.24 6.48 -16.67
CA PRO A 276 -5.40 5.41 -17.21
C PRO A 276 -5.42 5.41 -18.76
N ALA A 277 -4.39 4.80 -19.34
CA ALA A 277 -4.36 4.60 -20.78
C ALA A 277 -5.57 3.77 -21.25
N PRO A 278 -6.14 4.08 -22.43
CA PRO A 278 -7.28 3.31 -22.97
C PRO A 278 -6.98 1.81 -22.97
N GLU A 279 -8.02 1.01 -22.67
CA GLU A 279 -7.94 -0.45 -22.59
C GLU A 279 -6.90 -1.00 -21.59
N GLY A 280 -6.37 -0.14 -20.70
CA GLY A 280 -5.38 -0.54 -19.70
C GLY A 280 -4.02 -0.94 -20.30
N GLU A 281 -3.61 -0.31 -21.40
CA GLU A 281 -2.41 -0.68 -22.16
C GLU A 281 -1.15 -0.65 -21.28
N GLY A 282 -0.95 0.40 -20.46
CA GLY A 282 0.19 0.47 -19.53
C GLY A 282 0.13 -0.60 -18.44
N ALA A 283 -1.05 -0.83 -17.85
CA ALA A 283 -1.26 -1.90 -16.89
C ALA A 283 -0.96 -3.29 -17.48
N PHE A 284 -1.39 -3.53 -18.72
CA PHE A 284 -1.07 -4.76 -19.47
C PHE A 284 0.43 -4.96 -19.59
N ARG A 285 1.20 -3.93 -20.00
CA ARG A 285 2.67 -4.04 -20.13
C ARG A 285 3.34 -4.36 -18.81
N ALA A 286 2.94 -3.70 -17.72
CA ALA A 286 3.50 -3.97 -16.40
C ALA A 286 3.21 -5.40 -15.94
N MET A 287 1.95 -5.86 -16.05
CA MET A 287 1.59 -7.24 -15.72
C MET A 287 2.33 -8.28 -16.56
N LYS A 288 2.43 -8.04 -17.88
CA LYS A 288 3.16 -8.92 -18.79
C LYS A 288 4.63 -9.06 -18.41
N MET A 289 5.32 -7.94 -18.13
CA MET A 289 6.72 -7.96 -17.69
C MET A 289 6.88 -8.75 -16.38
N ALA A 290 5.97 -8.55 -15.41
CA ALA A 290 6.00 -9.28 -14.15
C ALA A 290 5.86 -10.80 -14.35
N LEU A 291 4.92 -11.24 -15.19
CA LEU A 291 4.71 -12.66 -15.53
C LEU A 291 5.89 -13.27 -16.29
N GLU A 292 6.45 -12.55 -17.26
CA GLU A 292 7.62 -13.00 -18.03
C GLU A 292 8.87 -13.19 -17.13
N MET A 293 9.02 -12.34 -16.12
CA MET A 293 10.09 -12.49 -15.13
C MET A 293 9.82 -13.64 -14.16
N ALA A 294 8.60 -13.71 -13.62
CA ALA A 294 8.22 -14.66 -12.58
C ALA A 294 8.21 -16.12 -13.07
N LYS A 295 7.73 -16.35 -14.29
CA LYS A 295 7.59 -17.70 -14.91
C LYS A 295 6.88 -18.71 -14.01
N VAL A 296 5.82 -18.26 -13.32
CA VAL A 296 4.96 -19.05 -12.44
C VAL A 296 3.50 -18.86 -12.82
N GLU A 297 2.67 -19.84 -12.51
CA GLU A 297 1.22 -19.71 -12.62
C GLU A 297 0.69 -18.90 -11.44
N VAL A 298 0.07 -17.76 -11.72
CA VAL A 298 -0.56 -16.89 -10.70
C VAL A 298 -1.93 -17.44 -10.36
N GLY A 299 -2.17 -17.75 -9.10
CA GLY A 299 -3.43 -18.30 -8.61
C GLY A 299 -4.42 -17.28 -8.06
N TYR A 300 -3.98 -16.04 -7.81
CA TYR A 300 -4.77 -14.93 -7.29
C TYR A 300 -4.17 -13.57 -7.66
N VAL A 301 -5.04 -12.60 -7.96
CA VAL A 301 -4.67 -11.20 -8.21
C VAL A 301 -5.32 -10.29 -7.17
N ASN A 302 -4.51 -9.56 -6.42
CA ASN A 302 -4.95 -8.38 -5.69
C ASN A 302 -4.91 -7.19 -6.66
N ALA A 303 -6.08 -6.75 -7.09
CA ALA A 303 -6.22 -5.73 -8.11
C ALA A 303 -5.98 -4.32 -7.55
N HIS A 304 -5.62 -3.39 -8.42
CA HIS A 304 -5.66 -1.98 -8.07
C HIS A 304 -7.09 -1.55 -7.70
N GLY A 305 -8.11 -1.91 -8.49
CA GLY A 305 -9.53 -1.92 -8.14
C GLY A 305 -9.98 -0.77 -7.23
N THR A 306 -9.97 0.48 -7.74
CA THR A 306 -10.19 1.69 -6.92
C THR A 306 -11.66 2.05 -6.71
N SER A 307 -12.61 1.33 -7.32
CA SER A 307 -14.02 1.73 -7.35
C SER A 307 -14.28 2.99 -8.21
N THR A 308 -13.37 3.29 -9.14
CA THR A 308 -13.58 4.31 -10.17
C THR A 308 -13.96 3.67 -11.49
N HIS A 309 -14.76 4.38 -12.29
CA HIS A 309 -15.31 3.80 -13.52
C HIS A 309 -14.21 3.30 -14.46
N TYR A 310 -13.28 4.17 -14.86
CA TYR A 310 -12.27 3.83 -15.86
C TYR A 310 -11.19 2.87 -15.35
N ASN A 311 -10.73 3.01 -14.09
CA ASN A 311 -9.71 2.11 -13.58
C ASN A 311 -10.20 0.67 -13.59
N ASP A 312 -11.36 0.41 -13.00
CA ASP A 312 -11.86 -0.94 -12.81
C ASP A 312 -12.21 -1.61 -14.15
N TRP A 313 -12.77 -0.84 -15.08
CA TRP A 313 -13.02 -1.30 -16.44
C TRP A 313 -11.74 -1.64 -17.19
N TYR A 314 -10.78 -0.72 -17.24
CA TYR A 314 -9.53 -0.93 -17.99
C TYR A 314 -8.61 -1.97 -17.36
N GLU A 315 -8.60 -2.10 -16.03
CA GLU A 315 -7.90 -3.20 -15.37
C GLU A 315 -8.50 -4.55 -15.73
N SER A 316 -9.84 -4.65 -15.84
CA SER A 316 -10.53 -5.85 -16.29
C SER A 316 -10.16 -6.26 -17.74
N ILE A 317 -10.02 -5.27 -18.64
CA ILE A 317 -9.53 -5.51 -20.01
C ILE A 317 -8.07 -5.97 -19.99
N ALA A 318 -7.22 -5.27 -19.26
CA ALA A 318 -5.80 -5.59 -19.18
C ALA A 318 -5.55 -6.99 -18.62
N LEU A 319 -6.32 -7.41 -17.60
CA LEU A 319 -6.28 -8.76 -17.05
C LEU A 319 -6.69 -9.81 -18.09
N LYS A 320 -7.79 -9.61 -18.82
CA LYS A 320 -8.21 -10.53 -19.92
C LYS A 320 -7.12 -10.65 -20.98
N ASN A 321 -6.50 -9.54 -21.35
CA ASN A 321 -5.46 -9.52 -22.38
C ASN A 321 -4.17 -10.23 -21.93
N VAL A 322 -3.72 -10.01 -20.68
CA VAL A 322 -2.47 -10.59 -20.20
C VAL A 322 -2.58 -12.08 -19.94
N PHE A 323 -3.74 -12.58 -19.49
CA PHE A 323 -3.98 -14.01 -19.29
C PHE A 323 -4.53 -14.70 -20.57
N GLY A 324 -4.84 -13.94 -21.62
CA GLY A 324 -5.24 -14.41 -22.95
C GLY A 324 -6.72 -14.66 -23.13
N SER A 325 -7.50 -14.89 -22.10
CA SER A 325 -8.97 -14.92 -22.12
C SER A 325 -9.54 -14.77 -20.72
N LYS A 326 -10.84 -14.46 -20.62
CA LYS A 326 -11.58 -14.32 -19.36
C LYS A 326 -11.46 -15.57 -18.47
N GLU A 327 -11.57 -16.75 -19.05
CA GLU A 327 -11.59 -18.03 -18.34
C GLU A 327 -10.23 -18.39 -17.74
N LYS A 328 -9.16 -17.77 -18.24
CA LYS A 328 -7.79 -17.98 -17.75
C LYS A 328 -7.37 -16.98 -16.69
N VAL A 329 -8.15 -15.91 -16.47
CA VAL A 329 -7.87 -14.96 -15.39
C VAL A 329 -8.10 -15.66 -14.06
N PRO A 330 -7.12 -15.69 -13.14
CA PRO A 330 -7.32 -16.24 -11.81
C PRO A 330 -8.33 -15.40 -11.02
N PRO A 331 -8.87 -15.89 -9.89
CA PRO A 331 -9.69 -15.08 -9.00
C PRO A 331 -9.00 -13.74 -8.68
N VAL A 332 -9.77 -12.65 -8.75
CA VAL A 332 -9.33 -11.27 -8.54
C VAL A 332 -10.06 -10.71 -7.34
N SER A 333 -9.46 -9.88 -6.51
CA SER A 333 -10.22 -9.03 -5.60
C SER A 333 -9.54 -7.70 -5.32
N SER A 334 -10.32 -6.73 -4.85
CA SER A 334 -9.82 -5.45 -4.35
C SER A 334 -10.23 -5.26 -2.90
N THR A 335 -9.25 -5.11 -2.02
CA THR A 335 -9.45 -4.84 -0.60
C THR A 335 -9.72 -3.37 -0.30
N LYS A 336 -9.69 -2.50 -1.32
CA LYS A 336 -10.06 -1.08 -1.20
C LYS A 336 -11.55 -0.86 -0.89
N GLY A 337 -12.40 -1.85 -1.14
CA GLY A 337 -13.78 -1.84 -0.63
C GLY A 337 -13.84 -1.77 0.90
N GLN A 338 -12.87 -2.36 1.58
CA GLN A 338 -12.85 -2.55 3.04
C GLN A 338 -12.06 -1.46 3.76
N ILE A 339 -10.84 -1.14 3.31
CA ILE A 339 -9.94 -0.20 3.99
C ILE A 339 -9.87 1.19 3.33
N GLY A 340 -10.57 1.38 2.20
CA GLY A 340 -10.39 2.56 1.36
C GLY A 340 -9.10 2.50 0.53
N HIS A 341 -8.87 3.52 -0.26
CA HIS A 341 -7.66 3.67 -1.06
C HIS A 341 -6.60 4.44 -0.26
N CYS A 342 -5.60 3.74 0.24
CA CYS A 342 -4.51 4.31 1.05
C CYS A 342 -3.40 4.96 0.19
N LEU A 343 -3.70 5.37 -1.06
CA LEU A 343 -2.80 6.06 -1.98
C LEU A 343 -1.40 5.42 -2.04
N GLY A 344 -0.35 6.15 -1.65
CA GLY A 344 1.03 5.66 -1.71
C GLY A 344 1.35 4.48 -0.77
N ALA A 345 0.53 4.24 0.25
CA ALA A 345 0.66 3.06 1.12
C ALA A 345 0.07 1.79 0.49
N ALA A 346 -0.87 1.95 -0.48
CA ALA A 346 -1.71 0.85 -0.97
C ALA A 346 -0.90 -0.37 -1.42
N GLY A 347 0.13 -0.19 -2.24
CA GLY A 347 0.89 -1.32 -2.78
C GLY A 347 1.64 -2.13 -1.72
N ALA A 348 2.14 -1.51 -0.65
CA ALA A 348 2.78 -2.23 0.44
C ALA A 348 1.77 -2.96 1.34
N LEU A 349 0.61 -2.34 1.62
CA LEU A 349 -0.51 -2.99 2.31
C LEU A 349 -1.00 -4.22 1.53
N GLU A 350 -1.24 -4.06 0.24
CA GLU A 350 -1.75 -5.09 -0.65
C GLU A 350 -0.75 -6.23 -0.86
N ALA A 351 0.56 -5.94 -0.86
CA ALA A 351 1.59 -6.97 -0.87
C ALA A 351 1.54 -7.84 0.41
N VAL A 352 1.41 -7.23 1.60
CA VAL A 352 1.24 -7.96 2.87
C VAL A 352 -0.04 -8.79 2.83
N ILE A 353 -1.18 -8.21 2.43
CA ILE A 353 -2.47 -8.90 2.32
C ILE A 353 -2.36 -10.10 1.34
N SER A 354 -1.73 -9.91 0.18
CA SER A 354 -1.57 -10.97 -0.84
C SER A 354 -0.73 -12.13 -0.33
N ILE A 355 0.37 -11.86 0.37
CA ILE A 355 1.22 -12.89 0.95
C ILE A 355 0.48 -13.64 2.07
N MET A 356 -0.27 -12.93 2.92
CA MET A 356 -1.10 -13.56 3.95
C MET A 356 -2.20 -14.42 3.33
N ALA A 357 -2.85 -13.95 2.26
CA ALA A 357 -3.87 -14.72 1.53
C ALA A 357 -3.30 -16.04 0.99
N MET A 358 -2.13 -15.99 0.37
CA MET A 358 -1.42 -17.18 -0.13
C MET A 358 -1.07 -18.17 0.99
N ASN A 359 -0.56 -17.66 2.12
CA ASN A 359 -0.10 -18.52 3.22
C ASN A 359 -1.26 -19.14 4.01
N GLN A 360 -2.37 -18.41 4.17
CA GLN A 360 -3.55 -18.91 4.89
C GLN A 360 -4.52 -19.68 4.00
N GLY A 361 -4.39 -19.57 2.66
CA GLY A 361 -5.32 -20.18 1.72
C GLY A 361 -6.71 -19.54 1.75
N ILE A 362 -6.79 -18.26 2.13
CA ILE A 362 -8.02 -17.49 2.20
C ILE A 362 -7.87 -16.27 1.29
N LEU A 363 -8.56 -16.27 0.17
CA LEU A 363 -8.58 -15.15 -0.77
C LEU A 363 -9.61 -14.12 -0.31
N PRO A 364 -9.21 -12.86 -0.05
CA PRO A 364 -10.11 -11.81 0.43
C PRO A 364 -11.22 -11.50 -0.57
N PRO A 365 -12.42 -11.09 -0.12
CA PRO A 365 -13.50 -10.70 -1.01
C PRO A 365 -13.32 -9.28 -1.54
N THR A 366 -13.92 -9.00 -2.70
CA THR A 366 -14.33 -7.66 -3.08
C THR A 366 -15.73 -7.42 -2.52
N ILE A 367 -15.87 -6.59 -1.50
CA ILE A 367 -17.17 -6.30 -0.91
C ILE A 367 -17.99 -5.31 -1.75
N ASN A 368 -19.29 -5.23 -1.49
CA ASN A 368 -20.23 -4.32 -2.13
C ASN A 368 -20.48 -4.60 -3.63
N GLN A 369 -20.23 -5.80 -4.09
CA GLN A 369 -20.65 -6.23 -5.43
C GLN A 369 -22.11 -6.64 -5.40
N GLU A 370 -23.01 -5.68 -5.66
CA GLU A 370 -24.46 -5.85 -5.63
C GLU A 370 -25.05 -5.82 -7.05
N THR A 371 -24.50 -4.97 -7.93
CA THR A 371 -24.96 -4.80 -9.32
C THR A 371 -23.86 -5.21 -10.29
N PRO A 372 -24.05 -6.33 -11.06
CA PRO A 372 -23.07 -6.75 -12.03
C PRO A 372 -22.83 -5.68 -13.11
N ASP A 373 -21.56 -5.45 -13.45
CA ASP A 373 -21.15 -4.57 -14.53
C ASP A 373 -20.68 -5.43 -15.73
N PRO A 374 -21.33 -5.32 -16.91
CA PRO A 374 -20.90 -6.09 -18.09
C PRO A 374 -19.50 -5.75 -18.59
N GLU A 375 -18.96 -4.58 -18.23
CA GLU A 375 -17.58 -4.17 -18.54
C GLU A 375 -16.56 -4.79 -17.58
N CYS A 376 -17.02 -5.16 -16.37
CA CYS A 376 -16.23 -5.81 -15.32
C CYS A 376 -16.80 -7.22 -15.08
N ASP A 377 -16.47 -8.16 -15.94
CA ASP A 377 -17.10 -9.48 -16.03
C ASP A 377 -16.22 -10.66 -15.57
N LEU A 378 -15.19 -10.40 -14.76
CA LEU A 378 -14.30 -11.41 -14.19
C LEU A 378 -14.83 -11.98 -12.86
N ASP A 379 -14.13 -12.95 -12.30
CA ASP A 379 -14.38 -13.48 -10.96
C ASP A 379 -13.69 -12.60 -9.90
N TYR A 380 -14.43 -11.66 -9.33
CA TYR A 380 -13.88 -10.70 -8.34
C TYR A 380 -14.03 -11.16 -6.89
N ILE A 381 -14.32 -12.43 -6.63
CA ILE A 381 -14.59 -12.99 -5.30
C ILE A 381 -15.65 -12.13 -4.57
N PRO A 382 -16.91 -12.09 -5.06
CA PRO A 382 -17.90 -11.14 -4.58
C PRO A 382 -18.33 -11.41 -3.13
N ASN A 383 -18.20 -10.40 -2.30
CA ASN A 383 -18.73 -10.24 -0.95
C ASN A 383 -18.29 -11.26 0.13
N VAL A 384 -17.86 -12.47 -0.24
CA VAL A 384 -17.45 -13.52 0.69
C VAL A 384 -16.07 -14.05 0.31
N ALA A 385 -15.17 -14.15 1.28
CA ALA A 385 -13.84 -14.71 1.07
C ALA A 385 -13.93 -16.16 0.55
N ARG A 386 -12.93 -16.54 -0.23
CA ARG A 386 -12.85 -17.88 -0.81
C ARG A 386 -11.68 -18.65 -0.22
N GLU A 387 -11.97 -19.83 0.33
CA GLU A 387 -10.92 -20.79 0.67
C GLU A 387 -10.36 -21.41 -0.62
N LYS A 388 -9.10 -21.12 -0.90
CA LYS A 388 -8.37 -21.65 -2.06
C LYS A 388 -6.86 -21.57 -1.83
N GLN A 389 -6.19 -22.70 -1.89
CA GLN A 389 -4.72 -22.73 -1.89
C GLN A 389 -4.19 -22.24 -3.23
N VAL A 390 -3.23 -21.31 -3.18
CA VAL A 390 -2.54 -20.79 -4.36
C VAL A 390 -1.05 -20.75 -4.08
N ASP A 391 -0.23 -20.95 -5.12
CA ASP A 391 1.22 -21.00 -4.98
C ASP A 391 1.91 -19.70 -5.40
N ALA A 392 1.20 -18.82 -6.10
CA ALA A 392 1.69 -17.48 -6.43
C ALA A 392 0.55 -16.47 -6.49
N VAL A 393 0.88 -15.23 -6.13
CA VAL A 393 -0.04 -14.09 -6.09
C VAL A 393 0.56 -12.88 -6.80
N MET A 394 -0.28 -12.11 -7.48
CA MET A 394 0.07 -10.86 -8.14
C MET A 394 -0.61 -9.70 -7.41
N SER A 395 0.09 -8.58 -7.25
CA SER A 395 -0.47 -7.33 -6.72
C SER A 395 -0.23 -6.20 -7.71
N ASN A 396 -1.29 -5.49 -8.08
CA ASN A 396 -1.30 -4.42 -9.08
C ASN A 396 -1.44 -3.05 -8.42
N SER A 397 -0.67 -2.07 -8.88
CA SER A 397 -0.80 -0.68 -8.47
C SER A 397 -0.64 0.25 -9.68
N PHE A 398 -1.67 1.09 -9.93
CA PHE A 398 -1.69 2.04 -11.05
C PHE A 398 -1.91 3.44 -10.50
N GLY A 399 -0.94 4.34 -10.72
CA GLY A 399 -0.91 5.67 -10.11
C GLY A 399 -1.26 6.80 -11.08
N PHE A 400 -1.77 7.89 -10.54
CA PHE A 400 -1.87 9.15 -11.28
C PHE A 400 -0.49 9.52 -11.88
N GLY A 401 -0.50 10.15 -13.05
CA GLY A 401 0.69 10.34 -13.86
C GLY A 401 0.99 9.13 -14.77
N GLY A 402 0.14 8.08 -14.72
CA GLY A 402 0.28 6.87 -15.51
C GLY A 402 1.45 5.99 -15.07
N THR A 403 1.77 5.97 -13.79
CA THR A 403 2.84 5.12 -13.25
C THR A 403 2.27 3.78 -12.80
N ASN A 404 2.72 2.68 -13.38
CA ASN A 404 2.22 1.34 -13.12
C ASN A 404 3.31 0.46 -12.51
N GLY A 405 2.97 -0.23 -11.43
CA GLY A 405 3.84 -1.20 -10.76
C GLY A 405 3.08 -2.49 -10.45
N VAL A 406 3.70 -3.63 -10.75
CA VAL A 406 3.16 -4.96 -10.48
C VAL A 406 4.23 -5.80 -9.82
N VAL A 407 3.86 -6.53 -8.78
CA VAL A 407 4.74 -7.47 -8.09
C VAL A 407 4.11 -8.84 -7.98
N ILE A 408 4.92 -9.90 -8.07
CA ILE A 408 4.49 -11.29 -7.94
C ILE A 408 5.31 -11.95 -6.83
N PHE A 409 4.59 -12.57 -5.90
CA PHE A 409 5.17 -13.41 -4.85
C PHE A 409 4.71 -14.85 -5.05
N LYS A 410 5.56 -15.80 -4.67
CA LYS A 410 5.25 -17.24 -4.68
C LYS A 410 5.63 -17.89 -3.36
N LYS A 411 5.12 -19.08 -3.09
CA LYS A 411 5.59 -19.93 -2.00
C LYS A 411 7.08 -20.20 -2.14
N ALA A 412 7.82 -20.21 -1.03
CA ALA A 412 9.27 -20.41 -0.99
C ALA A 412 9.68 -21.88 -1.04
#